data_2be863810dd51083931fb80cf4f78d14
#
_entry.id   2be863810dd51083931fb80cf4f78d14
#
_cell.length_a   1.000
_cell.length_b   1.000
_cell.length_c   1.000
_cell.angle_alpha   90.00
_cell.angle_beta   90.00
_cell.angle_gamma   90.00
#
_symmetry.space_group_name_H-M   'P 1'
#
loop_
_entity.id
_entity.type
_entity.pdbx_description
1 polymer ?
#
loop_
_entity_poly.entity_id
_entity_poly.type
_entity_poly.pdbx_seq_one_letter_code
_entity_poly.pdbx_strand_id
1 'polypeptide(L)'
;MIFMKKFLIPFILCVFIIGFVVTYKIKTRKGERVMEKPKVDLSSIKNKGEIYLAGGCFWGVEGYFSKIEGIADTTVGYANGNGSETSYEKIKSTDHAETVHIVYDKDKISLEEILQHYFRIIEPTSVNKQGNDSGRQYRTGVYYVDENDKTVIEKFINDQRPNFDKPITVEVEKLKNFVVAEEYHQDYLKKHPNGYCHIDLGLADKPLERRDGKYKKPSKEELKNKLSALEYNVTQNGATERAFSSKYDKFDEKGIYVDIVTGEPLFSSKDKYDAGCGWPSFTKPIDENINYKKDSSHGLERIEVKSKGGDSHLGHVFDDGPKDKGGKRYCINGASLRFIPLEDMEKEGYGKYIDKVK
;
A
#
# COMPACT_ATOMS: atom_id res chain seq x y z
N MET A 1 70.09 10.99 -16.77
CA MET A 1 68.82 10.68 -17.43
C MET A 1 68.19 9.51 -16.70
N ILE A 2 67.51 9.78 -15.59
CA ILE A 2 66.83 8.74 -14.77
C ILE A 2 65.48 9.35 -14.31
N PHE A 3 64.36 8.72 -14.72
CA PHE A 3 63.00 9.09 -14.40
C PHE A 3 62.68 8.73 -12.97
N MET A 4 62.32 9.69 -12.15
CA MET A 4 61.69 9.47 -10.83
C MET A 4 60.17 9.54 -10.97
N LYS A 5 59.50 8.41 -10.74
CA LYS A 5 58.06 8.32 -10.56
C LYS A 5 57.67 8.82 -9.16
N LYS A 6 56.85 9.89 -9.11
CA LYS A 6 56.22 10.35 -7.88
C LYS A 6 55.01 9.45 -7.55
N PHE A 7 55.03 8.80 -6.36
CA PHE A 7 53.88 8.15 -5.77
C PHE A 7 53.01 9.22 -5.07
N LEU A 8 51.78 9.36 -5.50
CA LEU A 8 50.73 10.08 -4.76
C LEU A 8 50.01 9.07 -3.85
N ILE A 9 50.04 9.32 -2.53
CA ILE A 9 49.26 8.62 -1.51
C ILE A 9 47.95 9.40 -1.36
N PRO A 10 46.78 8.78 -1.56
CA PRO A 10 45.51 9.43 -1.20
C PRO A 10 45.25 9.23 0.30
N PHE A 11 45.01 10.34 0.98
CA PHE A 11 44.54 10.44 2.34
C PHE A 11 43.12 9.82 2.43
N ILE A 12 42.96 8.69 3.13
CA ILE A 12 41.65 8.11 3.39
C ILE A 12 41.13 8.72 4.69
N LEU A 13 40.10 9.55 4.54
CA LEU A 13 39.34 10.12 5.63
C LEU A 13 38.36 9.02 6.13
N CYS A 14 38.64 8.41 7.29
CA CYS A 14 37.70 7.48 7.96
C CYS A 14 36.56 8.26 8.60
N VAL A 15 35.40 8.31 7.91
CA VAL A 15 34.15 8.70 8.55
C VAL A 15 33.49 7.41 9.05
N PHE A 16 33.43 7.24 10.37
CA PHE A 16 32.63 6.18 10.99
C PHE A 16 31.15 6.50 10.83
N ILE A 17 30.53 5.91 9.79
CA ILE A 17 29.08 5.78 9.70
C ILE A 17 28.77 4.37 10.18
N ILE A 18 28.11 4.26 11.34
CA ILE A 18 27.50 2.99 11.79
C ILE A 18 26.29 2.79 10.89
N GLY A 19 26.53 2.19 9.74
CA GLY A 19 25.52 1.77 8.80
C GLY A 19 25.38 0.26 8.88
N PHE A 20 24.19 -0.24 9.07
CA PHE A 20 23.83 -1.65 8.95
C PHE A 20 24.25 -2.15 7.57
N VAL A 21 25.31 -2.95 7.50
CA VAL A 21 25.73 -3.60 6.23
C VAL A 21 24.86 -4.84 6.04
N VAL A 22 23.85 -4.71 5.20
CA VAL A 22 23.08 -5.86 4.71
C VAL A 22 23.94 -6.58 3.66
N THR A 23 24.54 -7.70 4.01
CA THR A 23 25.33 -8.53 3.08
C THR A 23 24.41 -9.41 2.25
N TYR A 24 24.26 -9.10 0.96
CA TYR A 24 23.57 -9.97 0.01
C TYR A 24 24.50 -11.09 -0.46
N LYS A 25 24.09 -12.36 -0.27
CA LYS A 25 24.73 -13.51 -0.93
C LYS A 25 24.18 -13.67 -2.35
N ILE A 26 25.02 -13.46 -3.34
CA ILE A 26 24.67 -13.67 -4.76
C ILE A 26 25.01 -15.12 -5.12
N LYS A 27 23.99 -15.91 -5.45
CA LYS A 27 24.15 -17.25 -6.01
C LYS A 27 23.85 -17.20 -7.51
N THR A 28 24.86 -17.33 -8.35
CA THR A 28 24.71 -17.33 -9.80
C THR A 28 24.39 -18.73 -10.31
N ARG A 29 23.23 -18.90 -10.92
CA ARG A 29 22.92 -20.02 -11.82
C ARG A 29 22.48 -19.41 -13.15
N LYS A 30 23.26 -19.71 -14.23
CA LYS A 30 23.02 -19.34 -15.64
C LYS A 30 21.89 -18.32 -15.89
N GLY A 31 22.22 -17.02 -15.92
CA GLY A 31 21.47 -16.01 -16.67
C GLY A 31 20.53 -15.09 -15.88
N GLU A 32 20.05 -15.44 -14.70
CA GLU A 32 19.16 -14.57 -13.91
C GLU A 32 19.70 -14.32 -12.50
N ARG A 33 19.80 -13.05 -12.12
CA ARG A 33 20.13 -12.63 -10.75
C ARG A 33 18.86 -12.69 -9.90
N VAL A 34 18.65 -13.78 -9.17
CA VAL A 34 17.63 -13.82 -8.11
C VAL A 34 18.26 -13.21 -6.87
N MET A 35 17.77 -12.05 -6.46
CA MET A 35 18.14 -11.45 -5.18
C MET A 35 17.37 -12.17 -4.07
N GLU A 36 18.02 -13.06 -3.33
CA GLU A 36 17.42 -13.62 -2.11
C GLU A 36 17.37 -12.52 -1.03
N LYS A 37 16.18 -12.23 -0.50
CA LYS A 37 16.08 -11.48 0.75
C LYS A 37 16.85 -12.24 1.82
N PRO A 38 17.72 -11.59 2.62
CA PRO A 38 18.36 -12.25 3.75
C PRO A 38 17.28 -12.75 4.70
N LYS A 39 17.41 -13.98 5.22
CA LYS A 39 16.51 -14.48 6.27
C LYS A 39 16.56 -13.48 7.43
N VAL A 40 15.42 -12.91 7.77
CA VAL A 40 15.29 -11.99 8.90
C VAL A 40 15.48 -12.81 10.19
N ASP A 41 16.35 -12.35 11.06
CA ASP A 41 16.43 -12.93 12.42
C ASP A 41 15.16 -12.53 13.18
N LEU A 42 14.25 -13.47 13.34
CA LEU A 42 12.97 -13.25 14.02
C LEU A 42 13.13 -12.80 15.48
N SER A 43 14.28 -13.08 16.12
CA SER A 43 14.57 -12.62 17.48
C SER A 43 14.89 -11.12 17.54
N SER A 44 15.26 -10.52 16.41
CA SER A 44 15.55 -9.08 16.32
C SER A 44 14.30 -8.20 16.23
N ILE A 45 13.13 -8.80 15.96
CA ILE A 45 11.86 -8.07 15.80
C ILE A 45 11.25 -7.85 17.18
N LYS A 46 11.21 -6.58 17.62
CA LYS A 46 10.66 -6.19 18.91
C LYS A 46 9.14 -6.26 18.99
N ASN A 47 8.46 -5.89 17.90
CA ASN A 47 6.99 -5.82 17.83
C ASN A 47 6.49 -6.79 16.77
N LYS A 48 6.54 -8.08 17.11
CA LYS A 48 6.19 -9.17 16.19
C LYS A 48 4.68 -9.43 16.17
N GLY A 49 4.11 -9.58 14.97
CA GLY A 49 2.76 -10.09 14.72
C GLY A 49 2.79 -11.39 13.94
N GLU A 50 1.70 -12.14 14.00
CA GLU A 50 1.48 -13.32 13.17
C GLU A 50 0.02 -13.44 12.74
N ILE A 51 -0.21 -13.97 11.55
CA ILE A 51 -1.53 -14.21 10.98
C ILE A 51 -1.47 -15.40 10.02
N TYR A 52 -2.59 -16.09 9.83
CA TYR A 52 -2.70 -17.26 8.96
C TYR A 52 -3.72 -16.97 7.86
N LEU A 53 -3.28 -17.02 6.60
CA LEU A 53 -4.09 -16.64 5.44
C LEU A 53 -4.31 -17.83 4.50
N ALA A 54 -5.57 -18.24 4.36
CA ALA A 54 -6.00 -19.22 3.36
C ALA A 54 -6.53 -18.49 2.13
N GLY A 55 -5.94 -18.68 0.96
CA GLY A 55 -6.24 -17.91 -0.25
C GLY A 55 -6.12 -18.69 -1.55
N GLY A 56 -6.62 -19.94 -1.60
CA GLY A 56 -6.41 -20.85 -2.69
C GLY A 56 -5.07 -21.58 -2.58
N CYS A 57 -4.38 -21.81 -3.71
CA CYS A 57 -3.07 -22.43 -3.71
C CYS A 57 -2.06 -21.63 -2.90
N PHE A 58 -1.54 -22.21 -1.84
CA PHE A 58 -0.63 -21.54 -0.90
C PHE A 58 0.73 -21.17 -1.51
N TRP A 59 1.17 -21.78 -2.61
CA TRP A 59 2.41 -21.39 -3.31
C TRP A 59 2.37 -19.95 -3.81
N GLY A 60 1.22 -19.55 -4.37
CA GLY A 60 1.02 -18.19 -4.87
C GLY A 60 0.92 -17.17 -3.74
N VAL A 61 0.20 -17.50 -2.66
CA VAL A 61 0.07 -16.65 -1.47
C VAL A 61 1.43 -16.46 -0.80
N GLU A 62 2.19 -17.54 -0.57
CA GLU A 62 3.56 -17.49 -0.03
C GLU A 62 4.48 -16.65 -0.93
N GLY A 63 4.51 -16.95 -2.24
CA GLY A 63 5.35 -16.25 -3.20
C GLY A 63 5.07 -14.75 -3.25
N TYR A 64 3.82 -14.35 -3.08
CA TYR A 64 3.42 -12.95 -3.02
C TYR A 64 3.87 -12.29 -1.71
N PHE A 65 3.47 -12.83 -0.55
CA PHE A 65 3.77 -12.23 0.74
C PHE A 65 5.27 -12.22 1.09
N SER A 66 6.03 -13.21 0.63
CA SER A 66 7.49 -13.23 0.82
C SER A 66 8.22 -12.03 0.20
N LYS A 67 7.58 -11.29 -0.73
CA LYS A 67 8.12 -10.07 -1.35
C LYS A 67 7.75 -8.80 -0.61
N ILE A 68 6.71 -8.79 0.24
CA ILE A 68 6.21 -7.60 0.90
C ILE A 68 7.18 -7.13 1.98
N GLU A 69 7.48 -5.84 1.99
CA GLU A 69 8.30 -5.24 3.04
C GLU A 69 7.56 -5.31 4.38
N GLY A 70 8.29 -5.63 5.46
CA GLY A 70 7.71 -5.83 6.79
C GLY A 70 7.29 -7.27 7.07
N ILE A 71 7.12 -8.14 6.06
CA ILE A 71 6.97 -9.58 6.26
C ILE A 71 8.34 -10.19 6.54
N ALA A 72 8.44 -10.84 7.71
CA ALA A 72 9.67 -11.40 8.22
C ALA A 72 9.84 -12.87 7.84
N ASP A 73 8.75 -13.64 7.85
CA ASP A 73 8.76 -15.06 7.50
C ASP A 73 7.41 -15.49 6.92
N THR A 74 7.44 -16.50 6.04
CA THR A 74 6.28 -17.17 5.48
C THR A 74 6.49 -18.68 5.52
N THR A 75 5.49 -19.41 5.99
CA THR A 75 5.52 -20.88 6.07
C THR A 75 4.19 -21.43 5.54
N VAL A 76 4.22 -22.30 4.55
CA VAL A 76 3.01 -22.94 4.03
C VAL A 76 2.61 -24.16 4.87
N GLY A 77 1.31 -24.36 5.02
CA GLY A 77 0.75 -25.45 5.81
C GLY A 77 -0.75 -25.61 5.60
N TYR A 78 -1.36 -26.32 6.50
CA TYR A 78 -2.76 -26.74 6.48
C TYR A 78 -3.43 -26.31 7.79
N ALA A 79 -4.48 -25.49 7.70
CA ALA A 79 -5.12 -24.92 8.89
C ALA A 79 -6.62 -25.23 8.99
N ASN A 80 -7.13 -25.12 10.21
CA ASN A 80 -8.55 -25.10 10.56
C ASN A 80 -9.37 -26.27 10.00
N GLY A 81 -8.76 -27.44 9.95
CA GLY A 81 -9.43 -28.69 9.62
C GLY A 81 -9.79 -29.53 10.84
N ASN A 82 -10.13 -30.80 10.57
CA ASN A 82 -10.51 -31.78 11.58
C ASN A 82 -9.27 -32.55 12.06
N GLY A 83 -8.97 -32.44 13.36
CA GLY A 83 -7.82 -33.10 13.98
C GLY A 83 -6.54 -32.28 13.90
N SER A 84 -5.48 -32.81 14.52
CA SER A 84 -4.16 -32.16 14.64
C SER A 84 -3.13 -32.64 13.62
N GLU A 85 -3.49 -33.61 12.78
CA GLU A 85 -2.61 -34.23 11.80
C GLU A 85 -3.26 -34.25 10.42
N THR A 86 -2.49 -33.88 9.39
CA THR A 86 -2.87 -33.98 7.98
C THR A 86 -1.62 -34.05 7.10
N SER A 87 -1.81 -34.29 5.82
CA SER A 87 -0.78 -34.20 4.77
C SER A 87 -1.47 -33.77 3.49
N TYR A 88 -0.69 -33.42 2.46
CA TYR A 88 -1.25 -33.02 1.15
C TYR A 88 -2.26 -34.06 0.60
N GLU A 89 -1.97 -35.34 0.76
CA GLU A 89 -2.86 -36.42 0.31
C GLU A 89 -4.15 -36.52 1.11
N LYS A 90 -4.12 -36.13 2.40
CA LYS A 90 -5.24 -36.24 3.35
C LYS A 90 -6.06 -34.96 3.49
N ILE A 91 -5.57 -33.82 2.99
CA ILE A 91 -6.15 -32.50 3.22
C ILE A 91 -7.66 -32.43 2.91
N LYS A 92 -8.10 -33.12 1.84
CA LYS A 92 -9.53 -33.17 1.47
C LYS A 92 -10.38 -33.91 2.50
N SER A 93 -9.87 -35.00 3.08
CA SER A 93 -10.61 -35.82 4.06
C SER A 93 -10.58 -35.21 5.46
N THR A 94 -9.54 -34.45 5.77
CA THR A 94 -9.39 -33.77 7.06
C THR A 94 -9.92 -32.32 7.05
N ASP A 95 -10.45 -31.87 5.92
CA ASP A 95 -11.06 -30.54 5.74
C ASP A 95 -10.17 -29.34 6.13
N HIS A 96 -8.86 -29.51 6.07
CA HIS A 96 -7.94 -28.38 6.27
C HIS A 96 -7.89 -27.48 5.03
N ALA A 97 -7.63 -26.17 5.23
CA ALA A 97 -7.37 -25.24 4.16
C ALA A 97 -5.86 -25.13 3.89
N GLU A 98 -5.45 -25.02 2.62
CA GLU A 98 -4.13 -24.56 2.27
C GLU A 98 -3.94 -23.13 2.81
N THR A 99 -2.92 -22.92 3.63
CA THR A 99 -2.78 -21.71 4.45
C THR A 99 -1.32 -21.31 4.52
N VAL A 100 -1.07 -20.01 4.50
CA VAL A 100 0.25 -19.43 4.75
C VAL A 100 0.27 -18.81 6.14
N HIS A 101 1.17 -19.26 7.01
CA HIS A 101 1.54 -18.58 8.24
C HIS A 101 2.48 -17.43 7.89
N ILE A 102 2.13 -16.24 8.32
CA ILE A 102 2.87 -15.00 8.09
C ILE A 102 3.32 -14.44 9.42
N VAL A 103 4.63 -14.22 9.55
CA VAL A 103 5.23 -13.49 10.67
C VAL A 103 5.66 -12.12 10.15
N TYR A 104 5.30 -11.05 10.84
CA TYR A 104 5.54 -9.69 10.38
C TYR A 104 6.01 -8.75 11.50
N ASP A 105 6.66 -7.67 11.11
CA ASP A 105 7.11 -6.58 11.98
C ASP A 105 6.03 -5.48 12.01
N LYS A 106 5.31 -5.37 13.14
CA LYS A 106 4.22 -4.39 13.32
C LYS A 106 4.71 -2.92 13.23
N ASP A 107 6.01 -2.68 13.38
CA ASP A 107 6.59 -1.35 13.20
C ASP A 107 6.79 -0.98 11.72
N LYS A 108 6.71 -1.96 10.79
CA LYS A 108 6.90 -1.78 9.34
C LYS A 108 5.64 -1.98 8.52
N ILE A 109 4.77 -2.91 8.92
CA ILE A 109 3.53 -3.21 8.22
C ILE A 109 2.44 -3.53 9.24
N SER A 110 1.27 -2.92 9.07
CA SER A 110 0.09 -3.17 9.90
C SER A 110 -0.67 -4.42 9.44
N LEU A 111 -1.49 -5.01 10.33
CA LEU A 111 -2.41 -6.08 9.97
C LEU A 111 -3.39 -5.63 8.87
N GLU A 112 -3.86 -4.38 8.92
CA GLU A 112 -4.76 -3.83 7.92
C GLU A 112 -4.11 -3.79 6.52
N GLU A 113 -2.84 -3.40 6.41
CA GLU A 113 -2.09 -3.45 5.15
C GLU A 113 -1.89 -4.89 4.66
N ILE A 114 -1.64 -5.85 5.55
CA ILE A 114 -1.60 -7.28 5.21
C ILE A 114 -2.94 -7.75 4.64
N LEU A 115 -4.07 -7.35 5.24
CA LEU A 115 -5.41 -7.66 4.74
C LEU A 115 -5.70 -7.01 3.38
N GLN A 116 -5.20 -5.79 3.13
CA GLN A 116 -5.30 -5.14 1.83
C GLN A 116 -4.51 -5.91 0.76
N HIS A 117 -3.28 -6.34 1.07
CA HIS A 117 -2.49 -7.23 0.20
C HIS A 117 -3.21 -8.55 -0.06
N TYR A 118 -3.82 -9.14 0.96
CA TYR A 118 -4.56 -10.40 0.84
C TYR A 118 -5.79 -10.23 -0.08
N PHE A 119 -6.61 -9.21 0.12
CA PHE A 119 -7.78 -8.92 -0.73
C PHE A 119 -7.43 -8.53 -2.16
N ARG A 120 -6.21 -8.10 -2.43
CA ARG A 120 -5.71 -7.81 -3.78
C ARG A 120 -5.49 -9.09 -4.61
N ILE A 121 -5.20 -10.20 -3.96
CA ILE A 121 -4.77 -11.46 -4.62
C ILE A 121 -5.80 -12.57 -4.57
N ILE A 122 -6.94 -12.37 -3.90
CA ILE A 122 -8.01 -13.36 -3.80
C ILE A 122 -9.30 -12.86 -4.47
N GLU A 123 -10.18 -13.82 -4.76
CA GLU A 123 -11.60 -13.57 -5.09
C GLU A 123 -12.45 -13.76 -3.81
N PRO A 124 -12.70 -12.69 -3.02
CA PRO A 124 -13.25 -12.84 -1.66
C PRO A 124 -14.71 -13.26 -1.63
N THR A 125 -15.41 -13.25 -2.78
CA THR A 125 -16.81 -13.70 -2.93
C THR A 125 -16.92 -15.12 -3.48
N SER A 126 -15.79 -15.78 -3.76
CA SER A 126 -15.75 -17.12 -4.33
C SER A 126 -15.78 -18.18 -3.23
N VAL A 127 -16.71 -19.14 -3.35
CA VAL A 127 -16.86 -20.24 -2.38
C VAL A 127 -15.99 -21.41 -2.80
N ASN A 128 -15.06 -21.82 -1.92
CA ASN A 128 -14.20 -23.00 -2.11
C ASN A 128 -13.46 -23.05 -3.47
N LYS A 129 -13.09 -21.90 -4.00
CA LYS A 129 -12.44 -21.79 -5.30
C LYS A 129 -11.61 -20.53 -5.40
N GLN A 130 -10.37 -20.64 -5.96
CA GLN A 130 -9.54 -19.52 -6.32
C GLN A 130 -8.85 -19.81 -7.66
N GLY A 131 -9.04 -18.93 -8.65
CA GLY A 131 -8.57 -19.20 -10.01
C GLY A 131 -9.12 -20.52 -10.57
N ASN A 132 -8.23 -21.44 -10.96
CA ASN A 132 -8.58 -22.77 -11.46
C ASN A 132 -8.70 -23.83 -10.36
N ASP A 133 -8.25 -23.51 -9.13
CA ASP A 133 -8.24 -24.45 -8.01
C ASP A 133 -9.62 -24.49 -7.34
N SER A 134 -10.23 -25.68 -7.22
CA SER A 134 -11.56 -25.90 -6.69
C SER A 134 -11.57 -27.01 -5.65
N GLY A 135 -12.27 -26.77 -4.55
CA GLY A 135 -12.39 -27.66 -3.40
C GLY A 135 -12.25 -26.90 -2.09
N ARG A 136 -12.76 -27.50 -0.98
CA ARG A 136 -12.73 -26.84 0.33
C ARG A 136 -11.33 -26.50 0.84
N GLN A 137 -10.30 -27.23 0.38
CA GLN A 137 -8.91 -26.92 0.70
C GLN A 137 -8.45 -25.57 0.12
N TYR A 138 -9.14 -25.03 -0.88
CA TYR A 138 -8.86 -23.74 -1.51
C TYR A 138 -9.82 -22.62 -1.10
N ARG A 139 -10.53 -22.80 0.04
CA ARG A 139 -11.37 -21.74 0.60
C ARG A 139 -10.53 -20.55 1.07
N THR A 140 -11.17 -19.41 1.17
CA THR A 140 -10.55 -18.20 1.70
C THR A 140 -10.80 -18.05 3.19
N GLY A 141 -9.80 -17.64 3.94
CA GLY A 141 -9.92 -17.44 5.38
C GLY A 141 -8.78 -16.62 5.97
N VAL A 142 -9.10 -15.93 7.04
CA VAL A 142 -8.15 -15.22 7.91
C VAL A 142 -8.27 -15.85 9.30
N TYR A 143 -7.21 -16.55 9.72
CA TYR A 143 -7.22 -17.24 11.01
C TYR A 143 -6.28 -16.50 11.96
N TYR A 144 -6.85 -15.95 13.05
CA TYR A 144 -6.13 -15.14 14.03
C TYR A 144 -5.73 -15.98 15.27
N VAL A 145 -4.68 -15.53 15.94
CA VAL A 145 -4.20 -16.06 17.22
C VAL A 145 -4.57 -15.09 18.33
N ASP A 146 -4.33 -13.80 18.14
CA ASP A 146 -4.68 -12.73 19.07
C ASP A 146 -6.14 -12.28 18.88
N GLU A 147 -6.92 -12.29 19.96
CA GLU A 147 -8.34 -11.86 19.92
C GLU A 147 -8.51 -10.38 19.54
N ASN A 148 -7.49 -9.53 19.77
CA ASN A 148 -7.52 -8.14 19.33
C ASN A 148 -7.51 -8.02 17.81
N ASP A 149 -6.85 -8.94 17.11
CA ASP A 149 -6.77 -8.95 15.66
C ASP A 149 -8.15 -9.24 15.03
N LYS A 150 -9.02 -9.99 15.70
CA LYS A 150 -10.39 -10.26 15.24
C LYS A 150 -11.15 -8.98 14.93
N THR A 151 -11.10 -8.00 15.83
CA THR A 151 -11.81 -6.72 15.64
C THR A 151 -11.30 -5.96 14.41
N VAL A 152 -9.99 -5.98 14.18
CA VAL A 152 -9.36 -5.36 13.01
C VAL A 152 -9.81 -6.06 11.73
N ILE A 153 -9.80 -7.41 11.73
CA ILE A 153 -10.18 -8.23 10.57
C ILE A 153 -11.65 -8.04 10.21
N GLU A 154 -12.55 -8.15 11.20
CA GLU A 154 -14.00 -7.99 10.99
C GLU A 154 -14.34 -6.58 10.50
N LYS A 155 -13.71 -5.55 11.09
CA LYS A 155 -13.88 -4.16 10.63
C LYS A 155 -13.43 -4.02 9.19
N PHE A 156 -12.23 -4.49 8.85
CA PHE A 156 -11.69 -4.42 7.48
C PHE A 156 -12.65 -5.09 6.48
N ILE A 157 -13.11 -6.33 6.76
CA ILE A 157 -14.03 -7.05 5.88
C ILE A 157 -15.37 -6.30 5.73
N ASN A 158 -15.91 -5.75 6.82
CA ASN A 158 -17.13 -4.96 6.75
C ASN A 158 -16.97 -3.70 5.89
N ASP A 159 -15.83 -3.03 5.99
CA ASP A 159 -15.50 -1.86 5.18
C ASP A 159 -15.33 -2.22 3.68
N GLN A 160 -14.97 -3.48 3.36
CA GLN A 160 -14.88 -3.97 1.98
C GLN A 160 -16.23 -4.37 1.36
N ARG A 161 -17.25 -4.74 2.16
CA ARG A 161 -18.55 -5.26 1.66
C ARG A 161 -19.19 -4.41 0.55
N PRO A 162 -19.20 -3.06 0.64
CA PRO A 162 -19.80 -2.21 -0.39
C PRO A 162 -19.09 -2.27 -1.76
N ASN A 163 -17.90 -2.85 -1.83
CA ASN A 163 -17.13 -2.96 -3.07
C ASN A 163 -17.48 -4.21 -3.89
N PHE A 164 -18.37 -5.07 -3.38
CA PHE A 164 -18.70 -6.34 -4.01
C PHE A 164 -20.22 -6.51 -4.14
N ASP A 165 -20.68 -6.94 -5.32
CA ASP A 165 -22.10 -7.24 -5.58
C ASP A 165 -22.55 -8.53 -4.88
N LYS A 166 -21.61 -9.41 -4.52
CA LYS A 166 -21.87 -10.69 -3.85
C LYS A 166 -21.34 -10.65 -2.41
N PRO A 167 -21.90 -11.43 -1.51
CA PRO A 167 -21.39 -11.56 -0.15
C PRO A 167 -19.91 -11.99 -0.14
N ILE A 168 -19.12 -11.36 0.73
CA ILE A 168 -17.76 -11.83 1.04
C ILE A 168 -17.88 -13.13 1.81
N THR A 169 -17.15 -14.17 1.36
CA THR A 169 -17.19 -15.55 1.90
C THR A 169 -15.91 -15.93 2.64
N VAL A 170 -15.04 -14.96 2.90
CA VAL A 170 -13.81 -15.16 3.66
C VAL A 170 -14.15 -15.56 5.10
N GLU A 171 -13.66 -16.73 5.54
CA GLU A 171 -13.80 -17.18 6.92
C GLU A 171 -12.99 -16.28 7.86
N VAL A 172 -13.54 -15.90 9.01
CA VAL A 172 -12.82 -15.20 10.10
C VAL A 172 -12.96 -16.04 11.34
N GLU A 173 -11.92 -16.78 11.68
CA GLU A 173 -11.95 -17.72 12.78
C GLU A 173 -10.67 -17.64 13.61
N LYS A 174 -10.76 -18.04 14.88
CA LYS A 174 -9.56 -18.32 15.65
C LYS A 174 -8.83 -19.51 15.05
N LEU A 175 -7.51 -19.46 15.03
CA LEU A 175 -6.69 -20.60 14.62
C LEU A 175 -6.96 -21.78 15.56
N LYS A 176 -7.44 -22.91 15.01
CA LYS A 176 -7.70 -24.14 15.74
C LYS A 176 -6.50 -25.09 15.71
N ASN A 177 -5.90 -25.21 14.55
CA ASN A 177 -4.71 -26.02 14.30
C ASN A 177 -3.97 -25.49 13.06
N PHE A 178 -2.66 -25.76 13.00
CA PHE A 178 -1.84 -25.55 11.83
C PHE A 178 -0.80 -26.66 11.75
N VAL A 179 -0.78 -27.36 10.63
CA VAL A 179 0.19 -28.42 10.32
C VAL A 179 1.08 -27.91 9.20
N VAL A 180 2.38 -27.78 9.47
CA VAL A 180 3.37 -27.35 8.46
C VAL A 180 3.36 -28.33 7.29
N ALA A 181 3.25 -27.84 6.08
CA ALA A 181 3.27 -28.67 4.87
C ALA A 181 4.68 -29.22 4.63
N GLU A 182 4.74 -30.26 3.82
CA GLU A 182 5.96 -30.97 3.45
C GLU A 182 7.00 -30.01 2.83
N GLU A 183 8.28 -30.28 3.04
CA GLU A 183 9.41 -29.40 2.64
C GLU A 183 9.42 -29.05 1.14
N TYR A 184 8.91 -29.92 0.28
CA TYR A 184 8.82 -29.64 -1.16
C TYR A 184 7.79 -28.56 -1.52
N HIS A 185 6.87 -28.22 -0.61
CA HIS A 185 5.92 -27.13 -0.76
C HIS A 185 6.48 -25.77 -0.31
N GLN A 186 7.43 -25.74 0.63
CA GLN A 186 8.00 -24.52 1.15
C GLN A 186 8.81 -23.78 0.08
N ASP A 187 8.63 -22.47 -0.06
CA ASP A 187 9.31 -21.64 -1.06
C ASP A 187 9.19 -22.17 -2.50
N TYR A 188 8.05 -22.81 -2.84
CA TYR A 188 7.90 -23.53 -4.09
C TYR A 188 8.20 -22.66 -5.32
N LEU A 189 7.64 -21.45 -5.40
CA LEU A 189 7.86 -20.56 -6.55
C LEU A 189 9.26 -19.95 -6.59
N LYS A 190 9.97 -19.89 -5.48
CA LYS A 190 11.40 -19.54 -5.48
C LYS A 190 12.25 -20.69 -6.06
N LYS A 191 11.90 -21.93 -5.72
CA LYS A 191 12.57 -23.14 -6.22
C LYS A 191 12.20 -23.42 -7.68
N HIS A 192 10.96 -23.07 -8.09
CA HIS A 192 10.36 -23.31 -9.40
C HIS A 192 9.72 -22.03 -9.98
N PRO A 193 10.52 -21.06 -10.52
CA PRO A 193 10.00 -19.77 -10.98
C PRO A 193 8.93 -19.84 -12.09
N ASN A 194 8.89 -20.93 -12.84
CA ASN A 194 7.90 -21.20 -13.90
C ASN A 194 6.78 -22.15 -13.41
N GLY A 195 6.68 -22.39 -12.11
CA GLY A 195 5.64 -23.22 -11.52
C GLY A 195 4.24 -22.59 -11.68
N TYR A 196 3.22 -23.42 -11.52
CA TYR A 196 1.82 -22.95 -11.55
C TYR A 196 1.56 -21.90 -10.49
N CYS A 197 1.01 -20.76 -10.90
CA CYS A 197 0.54 -19.71 -10.01
C CYS A 197 -0.63 -18.97 -10.68
N HIS A 198 -1.76 -18.82 -9.97
CA HIS A 198 -2.89 -18.01 -10.43
C HIS A 198 -2.80 -16.55 -9.97
N ILE A 199 -1.86 -16.23 -9.09
CA ILE A 199 -1.63 -14.89 -8.55
C ILE A 199 -0.55 -14.17 -9.37
N ASP A 200 -0.82 -12.92 -9.77
CA ASP A 200 0.20 -12.04 -10.33
C ASP A 200 1.15 -11.58 -9.22
N LEU A 201 2.31 -12.23 -9.12
CA LEU A 201 3.34 -11.89 -8.13
C LEU A 201 3.95 -10.49 -8.34
N GLY A 202 3.81 -9.89 -9.53
CA GLY A 202 4.23 -8.52 -9.81
C GLY A 202 3.40 -7.46 -9.11
N LEU A 203 2.22 -7.83 -8.60
CA LEU A 203 1.42 -6.94 -7.75
C LEU A 203 2.10 -6.63 -6.41
N ALA A 204 3.00 -7.51 -5.94
CA ALA A 204 3.76 -7.24 -4.70
C ALA A 204 4.70 -6.05 -4.82
N ASP A 205 5.19 -5.76 -6.02
CA ASP A 205 6.09 -4.64 -6.31
C ASP A 205 5.32 -3.32 -6.58
N LYS A 206 3.97 -3.39 -6.63
CA LYS A 206 3.11 -2.23 -6.83
C LYS A 206 2.59 -1.74 -5.46
N PRO A 207 2.55 -0.43 -5.22
CA PRO A 207 1.97 0.10 -4.00
C PRO A 207 0.53 -0.38 -3.84
N LEU A 208 0.10 -0.54 -2.58
CA LEU A 208 -1.31 -0.79 -2.29
C LEU A 208 -2.11 0.40 -2.83
N GLU A 209 -3.09 0.13 -3.68
CA GLU A 209 -4.16 1.08 -3.86
C GLU A 209 -4.82 1.20 -2.49
N ARG A 210 -4.71 2.37 -1.84
CA ARG A 210 -5.32 2.59 -0.53
C ARG A 210 -6.83 2.49 -0.68
N ARG A 211 -7.35 1.29 -0.46
CA ARG A 211 -8.77 1.01 -0.25
C ARG A 211 -9.06 0.95 1.26
N ASP A 212 -8.36 1.76 2.04
CA ASP A 212 -8.79 2.06 3.37
C ASP A 212 -10.10 2.84 3.24
N GLY A 213 -11.17 2.29 3.73
CA GLY A 213 -12.50 2.94 3.72
C GLY A 213 -12.52 4.31 4.40
N LYS A 214 -11.38 4.75 4.96
CA LYS A 214 -11.18 6.05 5.60
C LYS A 214 -11.41 7.23 4.64
N TYR A 215 -11.08 7.07 3.35
CA TYR A 215 -11.21 8.14 2.35
C TYR A 215 -12.15 7.75 1.21
N LYS A 216 -13.18 6.94 1.53
CA LYS A 216 -14.18 6.52 0.56
C LYS A 216 -15.00 7.71 0.07
N LYS A 217 -15.18 7.79 -1.25
CA LYS A 217 -16.04 8.77 -1.89
C LYS A 217 -17.50 8.58 -1.42
N PRO A 218 -18.13 9.62 -0.84
CA PRO A 218 -19.55 9.58 -0.50
C PRO A 218 -20.44 9.44 -1.76
N SER A 219 -21.68 9.04 -1.57
CA SER A 219 -22.66 8.98 -2.65
C SER A 219 -22.88 10.37 -3.28
N LYS A 220 -23.36 10.39 -4.52
CA LYS A 220 -23.65 11.64 -5.25
C LYS A 220 -24.63 12.55 -4.51
N GLU A 221 -25.58 11.97 -3.80
CA GLU A 221 -26.57 12.70 -3.00
C GLU A 221 -25.95 13.32 -1.75
N GLU A 222 -25.16 12.56 -1.01
CA GLU A 222 -24.40 13.07 0.14
C GLU A 222 -23.45 14.20 -0.25
N LEU A 223 -22.76 14.07 -1.40
CA LEU A 223 -21.87 15.11 -1.91
C LEU A 223 -22.62 16.41 -2.25
N LYS A 224 -23.81 16.32 -2.86
CA LYS A 224 -24.63 17.49 -3.15
C LYS A 224 -25.10 18.21 -1.88
N ASN A 225 -25.33 17.46 -0.80
CA ASN A 225 -25.75 18.02 0.48
C ASN A 225 -24.57 18.59 1.29
N LYS A 226 -23.37 18.03 1.11
CA LYS A 226 -22.17 18.39 1.87
C LYS A 226 -21.38 19.55 1.26
N LEU A 227 -21.33 19.62 -0.06
CA LEU A 227 -20.47 20.54 -0.80
C LEU A 227 -21.27 21.75 -1.31
N SER A 228 -20.64 22.92 -1.35
CA SER A 228 -21.17 24.06 -2.09
C SER A 228 -21.23 23.76 -3.59
N ALA A 229 -21.99 24.55 -4.34
CA ALA A 229 -22.09 24.40 -5.80
C ALA A 229 -20.72 24.49 -6.50
N LEU A 230 -19.83 25.38 -6.01
CA LEU A 230 -18.47 25.51 -6.55
C LEU A 230 -17.63 24.27 -6.28
N GLU A 231 -17.57 23.83 -5.02
CA GLU A 231 -16.81 22.65 -4.59
C GLU A 231 -17.27 21.39 -5.32
N TYR A 232 -18.59 21.21 -5.45
CA TYR A 232 -19.17 20.10 -6.21
C TYR A 232 -18.77 20.15 -7.70
N ASN A 233 -18.92 21.32 -8.34
CA ASN A 233 -18.58 21.46 -9.76
C ASN A 233 -17.07 21.24 -10.02
N VAL A 234 -16.21 21.75 -9.17
CA VAL A 234 -14.77 21.54 -9.26
C VAL A 234 -14.45 20.06 -9.09
N THR A 235 -14.85 19.47 -7.96
CA THR A 235 -14.42 18.12 -7.59
C THR A 235 -15.07 17.01 -8.44
N GLN A 236 -16.33 17.18 -8.85
CA GLN A 236 -17.12 16.13 -9.53
C GLN A 236 -17.28 16.33 -11.03
N ASN A 237 -17.28 17.59 -11.50
CA ASN A 237 -17.51 17.91 -12.92
C ASN A 237 -16.26 18.45 -13.64
N GLY A 238 -15.10 18.52 -12.94
CA GLY A 238 -13.83 18.96 -13.54
C GLY A 238 -13.80 20.45 -13.85
N ALA A 239 -14.63 21.28 -13.17
CA ALA A 239 -14.60 22.72 -13.33
C ALA A 239 -13.35 23.33 -12.71
N THR A 240 -13.00 24.56 -13.11
CA THR A 240 -11.91 25.35 -12.51
C THR A 240 -12.49 26.58 -11.84
N GLU A 241 -12.10 26.84 -10.59
CA GLU A 241 -12.46 28.07 -9.90
C GLU A 241 -11.81 29.30 -10.55
N ARG A 242 -12.34 30.49 -10.31
CA ARG A 242 -11.76 31.72 -10.85
C ARG A 242 -10.37 31.97 -10.26
N ALA A 243 -9.41 32.38 -11.08
CA ALA A 243 -8.07 32.76 -10.62
C ALA A 243 -8.13 33.85 -9.55
N PHE A 244 -7.29 33.78 -8.53
CA PHE A 244 -7.19 34.69 -7.38
C PHE A 244 -8.44 34.74 -6.49
N SER A 245 -9.38 33.77 -6.61
CA SER A 245 -10.58 33.70 -5.77
C SER A 245 -10.43 32.76 -4.59
N SER A 246 -9.43 31.90 -4.60
CA SER A 246 -9.22 30.96 -3.50
C SER A 246 -8.63 31.62 -2.26
N LYS A 247 -9.21 31.33 -1.10
CA LYS A 247 -8.64 31.73 0.20
C LYS A 247 -7.25 31.10 0.45
N TYR A 248 -6.91 30.02 -0.26
CA TYR A 248 -5.64 29.31 -0.11
C TYR A 248 -4.54 29.77 -1.09
N ASP A 249 -4.82 30.68 -2.02
CA ASP A 249 -3.81 31.20 -2.96
C ASP A 249 -2.62 31.80 -2.19
N LYS A 250 -2.85 32.80 -1.34
CA LYS A 250 -1.83 33.46 -0.52
C LYS A 250 -1.82 33.03 0.94
N PHE A 251 -2.28 31.81 1.22
CA PHE A 251 -2.36 31.27 2.56
C PHE A 251 -1.09 30.49 2.91
N ASP A 252 -0.45 30.79 4.04
CA ASP A 252 0.89 30.29 4.42
C ASP A 252 0.97 29.67 5.83
N GLU A 253 -0.17 29.41 6.47
CA GLU A 253 -0.21 28.70 7.75
C GLU A 253 0.33 27.28 7.63
N LYS A 254 0.96 26.78 8.73
CA LYS A 254 1.49 25.41 8.81
C LYS A 254 0.36 24.41 9.00
N GLY A 255 0.31 23.40 8.14
CA GLY A 255 -0.68 22.35 8.17
C GLY A 255 -0.70 21.52 6.90
N ILE A 256 -1.73 20.73 6.73
CA ILE A 256 -1.95 19.93 5.52
C ILE A 256 -3.23 20.35 4.80
N TYR A 257 -3.22 20.14 3.50
CA TYR A 257 -4.38 20.28 2.62
C TYR A 257 -4.92 18.90 2.30
N VAL A 258 -6.19 18.66 2.58
CA VAL A 258 -6.87 17.39 2.37
C VAL A 258 -7.96 17.55 1.31
N ASP A 259 -8.34 16.45 0.65
CA ASP A 259 -9.49 16.42 -0.26
C ASP A 259 -10.77 16.82 0.50
N ILE A 260 -11.48 17.83 0.02
CA ILE A 260 -12.72 18.30 0.66
C ILE A 260 -13.83 17.25 0.65
N VAL A 261 -13.76 16.32 -0.29
CA VAL A 261 -14.74 15.22 -0.47
C VAL A 261 -14.54 14.15 0.60
N THR A 262 -13.31 13.66 0.76
CA THR A 262 -13.01 12.46 1.56
C THR A 262 -12.18 12.76 2.82
N GLY A 263 -11.49 13.90 2.88
CA GLY A 263 -10.48 14.17 3.90
C GLY A 263 -9.12 13.52 3.62
N GLU A 264 -8.89 12.95 2.43
CA GLU A 264 -7.61 12.36 2.06
C GLU A 264 -6.47 13.39 2.07
N PRO A 265 -5.33 13.16 2.76
CA PRO A 265 -4.21 14.08 2.78
C PRO A 265 -3.58 14.21 1.39
N LEU A 266 -3.46 15.43 0.88
CA LEU A 266 -3.00 15.68 -0.48
C LEU A 266 -1.67 16.45 -0.53
N PHE A 267 -1.57 17.56 0.19
CA PHE A 267 -0.39 18.44 0.13
C PHE A 267 -0.01 18.98 1.51
N SER A 268 1.29 19.25 1.69
CA SER A 268 1.83 19.90 2.87
C SER A 268 2.02 21.41 2.63
N SER A 269 1.80 22.24 3.64
CA SER A 269 2.16 23.66 3.60
C SER A 269 3.65 23.90 3.36
N LYS A 270 4.53 22.95 3.74
CA LYS A 270 5.97 23.00 3.49
C LYS A 270 6.34 22.96 1.99
N ASP A 271 5.47 22.33 1.20
CA ASP A 271 5.66 22.18 -0.24
C ASP A 271 4.87 23.22 -1.05
N LYS A 272 4.11 24.12 -0.36
CA LYS A 272 3.37 25.20 -0.98
C LYS A 272 4.31 26.37 -1.32
N TYR A 273 4.03 27.06 -2.42
CA TYR A 273 4.71 28.30 -2.81
C TYR A 273 3.81 29.20 -3.66
N ASP A 274 4.12 30.48 -3.73
CA ASP A 274 3.42 31.42 -4.61
C ASP A 274 3.97 31.31 -6.03
N ALA A 275 3.18 30.74 -6.95
CA ALA A 275 3.52 30.65 -8.37
C ALA A 275 3.00 31.83 -9.19
N GLY A 276 2.28 32.78 -8.58
CA GLY A 276 1.68 33.92 -9.26
C GLY A 276 0.56 33.57 -10.24
N CYS A 277 0.10 32.32 -10.27
CA CYS A 277 -0.90 31.84 -11.24
C CYS A 277 -2.35 32.06 -10.80
N GLY A 278 -2.57 32.42 -9.53
CA GLY A 278 -3.90 32.69 -8.96
C GLY A 278 -4.59 31.46 -8.37
N TRP A 279 -3.87 30.36 -8.22
CA TRP A 279 -4.33 29.13 -7.54
C TRP A 279 -3.25 28.63 -6.58
N PRO A 280 -3.65 27.95 -5.47
CA PRO A 280 -2.70 27.24 -4.61
C PRO A 280 -1.76 26.36 -5.40
N SER A 281 -0.45 26.55 -5.20
CA SER A 281 0.58 25.81 -5.93
C SER A 281 1.51 25.07 -5.00
N PHE A 282 1.84 23.80 -5.37
CA PHE A 282 2.67 22.91 -4.57
C PHE A 282 3.78 22.30 -5.44
N THR A 283 4.90 21.94 -4.82
CA THR A 283 6.03 21.32 -5.51
C THR A 283 5.88 19.79 -5.60
N LYS A 284 5.18 19.19 -4.65
CA LYS A 284 4.89 17.73 -4.62
C LYS A 284 3.68 17.43 -3.74
N PRO A 285 3.01 16.26 -3.94
CA PRO A 285 1.98 15.77 -3.04
C PRO A 285 2.57 15.12 -1.79
N ILE A 286 1.71 14.91 -0.77
CA ILE A 286 1.99 14.01 0.35
C ILE A 286 1.74 12.59 -0.15
N ASP A 287 2.77 11.72 -0.05
CA ASP A 287 2.70 10.32 -0.46
C ASP A 287 2.15 10.16 -1.90
N GLU A 288 1.65 8.97 -2.24
CA GLU A 288 1.05 8.66 -3.55
C GLU A 288 -0.49 8.82 -3.53
N ASN A 289 -1.02 9.85 -2.87
CA ASN A 289 -2.47 10.04 -2.69
C ASN A 289 -3.17 10.70 -3.90
N ILE A 290 -2.49 10.82 -5.02
CA ILE A 290 -3.03 11.39 -6.25
C ILE A 290 -2.88 10.45 -7.44
N ASN A 291 -3.82 10.57 -8.36
CA ASN A 291 -3.80 9.93 -9.67
C ASN A 291 -3.56 10.98 -10.75
N TYR A 292 -2.91 10.55 -11.83
CA TYR A 292 -2.64 11.37 -13.00
C TYR A 292 -3.45 10.87 -14.19
N LYS A 293 -4.08 11.78 -14.93
CA LYS A 293 -4.82 11.46 -16.13
C LYS A 293 -4.51 12.45 -17.24
N LYS A 294 -4.29 11.94 -18.45
CA LYS A 294 -4.15 12.83 -19.63
C LYS A 294 -5.44 13.59 -19.86
N ASP A 295 -5.35 14.92 -19.95
CA ASP A 295 -6.46 15.82 -20.26
C ASP A 295 -6.16 16.55 -21.57
N SER A 296 -6.97 16.27 -22.58
CA SER A 296 -6.88 16.91 -23.90
C SER A 296 -8.04 17.88 -24.14
N SER A 297 -8.74 18.32 -23.09
CA SER A 297 -9.84 19.28 -23.17
C SER A 297 -9.34 20.69 -23.54
N HIS A 298 -10.23 21.51 -24.05
CA HIS A 298 -9.97 22.89 -24.44
C HIS A 298 -8.83 23.09 -25.45
N GLY A 299 -8.46 22.04 -26.20
CA GLY A 299 -7.36 22.10 -27.18
C GLY A 299 -5.96 22.14 -26.58
N LEU A 300 -5.82 21.81 -25.30
CA LEU A 300 -4.55 21.77 -24.58
C LEU A 300 -4.23 20.33 -24.15
N GLU A 301 -2.95 19.96 -24.23
CA GLU A 301 -2.45 18.70 -23.66
C GLU A 301 -1.92 18.97 -22.25
N ARG A 302 -2.60 18.46 -21.23
CA ARG A 302 -2.27 18.66 -19.82
C ARG A 302 -2.34 17.33 -19.06
N ILE A 303 -1.81 17.31 -17.84
CA ILE A 303 -1.95 16.18 -16.92
C ILE A 303 -2.87 16.61 -15.77
N GLU A 304 -4.09 16.08 -15.77
CA GLU A 304 -5.04 16.24 -14.67
C GLU A 304 -4.54 15.54 -13.42
N VAL A 305 -4.72 16.19 -12.27
CA VAL A 305 -4.44 15.65 -10.94
C VAL A 305 -5.76 15.40 -10.23
N LYS A 306 -5.97 14.18 -9.74
CA LYS A 306 -7.15 13.74 -9.01
C LYS A 306 -6.77 13.13 -7.67
N SER A 307 -7.60 13.26 -6.64
CA SER A 307 -7.43 12.51 -5.40
C SER A 307 -7.65 11.03 -5.64
N LYS A 308 -6.92 10.18 -4.92
CA LYS A 308 -6.96 8.74 -5.13
C LYS A 308 -8.22 8.11 -4.55
N GLY A 309 -8.60 8.48 -3.32
CA GLY A 309 -9.77 7.95 -2.63
C GLY A 309 -11.09 8.57 -3.09
N GLY A 310 -11.10 9.88 -3.36
CA GLY A 310 -12.31 10.62 -3.75
C GLY A 310 -12.58 10.67 -5.25
N ASP A 311 -11.59 10.34 -6.08
CA ASP A 311 -11.60 10.61 -7.53
C ASP A 311 -11.99 12.06 -7.83
N SER A 312 -11.66 12.98 -6.91
CA SER A 312 -11.96 14.41 -7.02
C SER A 312 -11.00 15.05 -8.02
N HIS A 313 -11.53 15.83 -8.96
CA HIS A 313 -10.69 16.71 -9.75
C HIS A 313 -10.05 17.76 -8.82
N LEU A 314 -8.71 17.84 -8.83
CA LEU A 314 -7.96 18.79 -8.02
C LEU A 314 -7.42 19.95 -8.85
N GLY A 315 -6.94 19.69 -10.04
CA GLY A 315 -6.28 20.63 -10.92
C GLY A 315 -5.35 19.93 -11.90
N HIS A 316 -4.21 20.54 -12.20
CA HIS A 316 -3.25 20.03 -13.17
C HIS A 316 -1.80 20.14 -12.65
N VAL A 317 -0.92 19.30 -13.18
CA VAL A 317 0.52 19.39 -12.93
C VAL A 317 1.26 19.83 -14.18
N PHE A 318 2.27 20.69 -14.00
CA PHE A 318 3.09 21.29 -15.03
C PHE A 318 4.59 21.09 -14.73
N ASP A 319 5.44 21.20 -15.75
CA ASP A 319 6.90 21.04 -15.67
C ASP A 319 7.65 22.37 -15.52
N ASP A 320 6.97 23.40 -15.05
CA ASP A 320 7.47 24.77 -14.89
C ASP A 320 7.64 25.19 -13.42
N GLY A 321 7.69 24.23 -12.50
CA GLY A 321 7.93 24.45 -11.07
C GLY A 321 9.40 24.73 -10.73
N PRO A 322 9.68 25.01 -9.42
CA PRO A 322 11.05 25.27 -8.95
C PRO A 322 11.97 24.08 -9.21
N LYS A 323 13.06 24.31 -9.95
CA LYS A 323 14.00 23.24 -10.38
C LYS A 323 14.70 22.56 -9.20
N ASP A 324 15.04 23.33 -8.17
CA ASP A 324 15.64 22.86 -6.92
C ASP A 324 14.70 21.99 -6.07
N LYS A 325 13.39 22.01 -6.38
CA LYS A 325 12.34 21.22 -5.71
C LYS A 325 11.68 20.18 -6.63
N GLY A 326 12.37 19.73 -7.67
CA GLY A 326 11.89 18.67 -8.57
C GLY A 326 11.19 19.16 -9.84
N GLY A 327 11.11 20.47 -10.09
CA GLY A 327 10.65 21.07 -11.35
C GLY A 327 9.16 20.95 -11.64
N LYS A 328 8.35 20.39 -10.75
CA LYS A 328 6.90 20.24 -10.92
C LYS A 328 6.14 21.37 -10.22
N ARG A 329 5.06 21.80 -10.84
CA ARG A 329 4.07 22.72 -10.26
C ARG A 329 2.70 22.07 -10.28
N TYR A 330 2.19 21.75 -9.12
CA TYR A 330 0.82 21.28 -8.90
C TYR A 330 -0.06 22.50 -8.69
N CYS A 331 -0.83 22.89 -9.73
CA CYS A 331 -1.75 24.02 -9.71
C CYS A 331 -3.13 23.50 -9.36
N ILE A 332 -3.58 23.76 -8.12
CA ILE A 332 -4.71 23.08 -7.50
C ILE A 332 -5.84 24.06 -7.19
N ASN A 333 -7.07 23.69 -7.51
CA ASN A 333 -8.26 24.47 -7.12
C ASN A 333 -8.43 24.46 -5.60
N GLY A 334 -8.45 25.62 -4.96
CA GLY A 334 -8.67 25.68 -3.52
C GLY A 334 -10.06 25.19 -3.11
N ALA A 335 -11.04 25.25 -4.02
CA ALA A 335 -12.37 24.67 -3.82
C ALA A 335 -12.36 23.13 -3.72
N SER A 336 -11.28 22.45 -4.12
CA SER A 336 -11.11 21.01 -3.91
C SER A 336 -10.44 20.66 -2.58
N LEU A 337 -10.00 21.65 -1.80
CA LEU A 337 -9.17 21.49 -0.63
C LEU A 337 -9.89 21.91 0.66
N ARG A 338 -9.59 21.20 1.75
CA ARG A 338 -9.81 21.62 3.14
C ARG A 338 -8.44 21.69 3.83
N PHE A 339 -8.18 22.77 4.56
CA PHE A 339 -6.94 22.93 5.32
C PHE A 339 -7.13 22.44 6.76
N ILE A 340 -6.11 21.74 7.29
CA ILE A 340 -6.02 21.29 8.68
C ILE A 340 -4.78 21.94 9.28
N PRO A 341 -4.94 22.86 10.26
CA PRO A 341 -3.83 23.48 10.95
C PRO A 341 -2.96 22.47 11.69
N LEU A 342 -1.67 22.75 11.84
CA LEU A 342 -0.72 21.86 12.53
C LEU A 342 -1.19 21.50 13.95
N GLU A 343 -1.78 22.44 14.67
CA GLU A 343 -2.29 22.26 16.05
C GLU A 343 -3.49 21.30 16.12
N ASP A 344 -4.28 21.20 15.04
CA ASP A 344 -5.46 20.33 14.98
C ASP A 344 -5.16 18.95 14.35
N MET A 345 -3.98 18.75 13.77
CA MET A 345 -3.66 17.52 13.02
C MET A 345 -3.78 16.25 13.86
N GLU A 346 -3.31 16.27 15.12
CA GLU A 346 -3.43 15.12 16.01
C GLU A 346 -4.89 14.82 16.32
N LYS A 347 -5.65 15.81 16.70
CA LYS A 347 -7.08 15.74 17.06
C LYS A 347 -7.95 15.25 15.89
N GLU A 348 -7.64 15.70 14.67
CA GLU A 348 -8.38 15.30 13.45
C GLU A 348 -7.86 13.98 12.83
N GLY A 349 -6.92 13.27 13.47
CA GLY A 349 -6.41 11.96 13.05
C GLY A 349 -5.37 12.01 11.93
N TYR A 350 -4.67 13.14 11.80
CA TYR A 350 -3.57 13.35 10.85
C TYR A 350 -2.20 13.39 11.53
N GLY A 351 -2.06 12.91 12.77
CA GLY A 351 -0.85 12.98 13.57
C GLY A 351 0.39 12.41 12.87
N LYS A 352 0.24 11.32 12.11
CA LYS A 352 1.33 10.71 11.34
C LYS A 352 1.96 11.61 10.25
N TYR A 353 1.31 12.71 9.90
CA TYR A 353 1.79 13.67 8.90
C TYR A 353 2.45 14.92 9.50
N ILE A 354 2.53 15.03 10.84
CA ILE A 354 3.09 16.21 11.51
C ILE A 354 4.54 16.48 11.08
N ASP A 355 5.37 15.45 10.94
CA ASP A 355 6.76 15.59 10.51
C ASP A 355 6.91 16.06 9.05
N LYS A 356 5.87 15.89 8.23
CA LYS A 356 5.84 16.40 6.85
C LYS A 356 5.52 17.90 6.77
N VAL A 357 5.08 18.52 7.87
CA VAL A 357 4.69 19.92 7.97
C VAL A 357 5.73 20.75 8.73
N LYS A 358 6.42 20.17 9.71
CA LYS A 358 7.54 20.76 10.43
C LYS A 358 8.78 20.83 9.53
#